data_e6cae5a3e821decc20ebf4d73b72d2b1
#
_entry.id   e6cae5a3e821decc20ebf4d73b72d2b1
#
_cell.length_a   1.000
_cell.length_b   1.000
_cell.length_c   1.000
_cell.angle_alpha   90.00
_cell.angle_beta   90.00
_cell.angle_gamma   90.00
#
_symmetry.space_group_name_H-M   'P 1'
#
loop_
_entity.id
_entity.type
_entity.pdbx_description
1 polymer ?
#
loop_
_entity_poly.entity_id
_entity_poly.type
_entity_poly.pdbx_seq_one_letter_code
_entity_poly.pdbx_strand_id
1 'polypeptide(L)'
;KLTAAGQVLLSYSESITREMKNMVSEINSLSFSTVMDVSFGYPSLIGFTFLSEMIKKFKEVFPKARVSMYEAQLSSFLPAIRDGRLDFAIGTLSDEMLLQDLHVEPLFESEFVLVASKTRTCTGPTTLASLTHEQWVMPQTDMGYYKELLTTLQDNHISIENIVQTDSVVTIYNLVLNADYLTVIPRDMIAPFGSDQFIVLPVEDELPVARYAAVWSKNYRIKKSASVLVELAKQYSSMNIERRR
;
A
#
# COMPACT_ATOMS: atom_id res chain seq x y z
N LYS A 1 -5.43 -9.92 33.02
CA LYS A 1 -6.39 -9.55 31.97
C LYS A 1 -7.19 -8.35 32.45
N LEU A 2 -7.34 -7.32 31.59
CA LEU A 2 -8.20 -6.19 31.89
C LEU A 2 -9.68 -6.60 31.82
N THR A 3 -10.51 -5.99 32.64
CA THR A 3 -11.98 -6.06 32.50
C THR A 3 -12.44 -5.30 31.26
N ALA A 4 -13.66 -5.50 30.77
CA ALA A 4 -14.22 -4.73 29.66
C ALA A 4 -14.14 -3.20 29.91
N ALA A 5 -14.47 -2.75 31.11
CA ALA A 5 -14.32 -1.35 31.53
C ALA A 5 -12.83 -0.91 31.53
N GLY A 6 -11.90 -1.79 31.94
CA GLY A 6 -10.47 -1.54 31.93
C GLY A 6 -9.92 -1.41 30.49
N GLN A 7 -10.46 -2.17 29.53
CA GLN A 7 -10.09 -2.03 28.11
C GLN A 7 -10.55 -0.69 27.53
N VAL A 8 -11.77 -0.28 27.84
CA VAL A 8 -12.31 1.03 27.46
C VAL A 8 -11.46 2.15 28.06
N LEU A 9 -11.17 2.10 29.36
CA LEU A 9 -10.34 3.09 30.04
C LEU A 9 -8.93 3.17 29.41
N LEU A 10 -8.32 2.02 29.10
CA LEU A 10 -7.00 1.98 28.47
C LEU A 10 -7.01 2.69 27.11
N SER A 11 -7.98 2.39 26.24
CA SER A 11 -8.06 3.00 24.92
C SER A 11 -8.23 4.53 24.98
N TYR A 12 -9.08 5.03 25.89
CA TYR A 12 -9.23 6.47 26.10
C TYR A 12 -7.98 7.11 26.71
N SER A 13 -7.32 6.43 27.66
CA SER A 13 -6.08 6.95 28.26
C SER A 13 -4.95 7.05 27.26
N GLU A 14 -4.81 6.08 26.35
CA GLU A 14 -3.85 6.10 25.26
C GLU A 14 -4.15 7.24 24.28
N SER A 15 -5.42 7.47 23.96
CA SER A 15 -5.87 8.55 23.09
C SER A 15 -5.56 9.93 23.69
N ILE A 16 -5.91 10.16 24.96
CA ILE A 16 -5.63 11.41 25.67
C ILE A 16 -4.12 11.67 25.73
N THR A 17 -3.33 10.65 26.10
CA THR A 17 -1.88 10.77 26.21
C THR A 17 -1.25 11.15 24.85
N ARG A 18 -1.77 10.63 23.76
CA ARG A 18 -1.33 10.90 22.41
C ARG A 18 -1.69 12.32 21.98
N GLU A 19 -2.96 12.76 22.21
CA GLU A 19 -3.37 14.12 21.91
C GLU A 19 -2.54 15.15 22.70
N MET A 20 -2.19 14.88 23.94
CA MET A 20 -1.25 15.71 24.70
C MET A 20 0.12 15.76 24.05
N LYS A 21 0.66 14.63 23.57
CA LYS A 21 1.95 14.60 22.83
C LYS A 21 1.85 15.38 21.52
N ASN A 22 0.76 15.23 20.76
CA ASN A 22 0.53 15.96 19.51
C ASN A 22 0.45 17.47 19.78
N MET A 23 -0.29 17.90 20.79
CA MET A 23 -0.37 19.30 21.22
C MET A 23 1.01 19.86 21.56
N VAL A 24 1.80 19.16 22.38
CA VAL A 24 3.17 19.58 22.74
C VAL A 24 4.05 19.64 21.48
N SER A 25 3.94 18.68 20.57
CA SER A 25 4.66 18.67 19.29
C SER A 25 4.26 19.86 18.41
N GLU A 26 2.96 20.18 18.35
CA GLU A 26 2.45 21.31 17.55
C GLU A 26 2.90 22.65 18.14
N ILE A 27 2.79 22.83 19.46
CA ILE A 27 3.31 24.04 20.14
C ILE A 27 4.81 24.19 19.90
N ASN A 28 5.56 23.11 20.04
CA ASN A 28 6.98 23.11 19.81
C ASN A 28 7.34 23.35 18.34
N SER A 29 6.51 22.95 17.37
CA SER A 29 6.71 23.22 15.93
C SER A 29 6.59 24.71 15.58
N LEU A 30 6.00 25.52 16.46
CA LEU A 30 6.01 26.97 16.32
C LEU A 30 7.40 27.57 16.65
N SER A 31 8.26 26.80 17.32
CA SER A 31 9.65 27.16 17.60
C SER A 31 10.55 26.46 16.59
N PHE A 32 11.41 27.18 15.88
CA PHE A 32 12.30 26.68 14.81
C PHE A 32 13.27 25.53 15.17
N SER A 33 13.24 25.02 16.41
CA SER A 33 14.21 24.06 16.95
C SER A 33 13.68 22.64 17.21
N THR A 34 12.39 22.35 16.96
CA THR A 34 11.81 21.07 17.37
C THR A 34 11.90 19.99 16.32
N VAL A 35 12.32 18.80 16.74
CA VAL A 35 12.33 17.60 15.91
C VAL A 35 10.88 17.16 15.68
N MET A 36 10.43 17.18 14.43
CA MET A 36 9.14 16.66 14.02
C MET A 36 9.24 15.16 13.82
N ASP A 37 8.23 14.42 14.27
CA ASP A 37 8.10 13.01 14.01
C ASP A 37 6.92 12.77 13.06
N VAL A 38 7.10 11.88 12.10
CA VAL A 38 6.02 11.39 11.24
C VAL A 38 6.19 9.90 10.99
N SER A 39 5.08 9.18 10.99
CA SER A 39 5.03 7.74 10.73
C SER A 39 3.95 7.42 9.72
N PHE A 40 4.27 6.61 8.71
CA PHE A 40 3.28 6.23 7.72
C PHE A 40 3.52 4.85 7.12
N GLY A 41 2.42 4.27 6.59
CA GLY A 41 2.42 3.01 5.88
C GLY A 41 2.31 3.20 4.37
N TYR A 42 2.87 2.29 3.60
CA TYR A 42 2.80 2.31 2.14
C TYR A 42 2.92 0.90 1.54
N PRO A 43 2.31 0.63 0.38
CA PRO A 43 2.51 -0.61 -0.37
C PRO A 43 3.78 -0.52 -1.22
N SER A 44 4.34 -1.67 -1.57
CA SER A 44 5.59 -1.79 -2.35
C SER A 44 5.66 -0.91 -3.60
N LEU A 45 4.53 -0.74 -4.32
CA LEU A 45 4.48 0.13 -5.51
C LEU A 45 5.01 1.55 -5.22
N ILE A 46 4.65 2.13 -4.07
CA ILE A 46 5.10 3.47 -3.70
C ILE A 46 6.61 3.50 -3.49
N GLY A 47 7.16 2.44 -2.86
CA GLY A 47 8.60 2.28 -2.67
C GLY A 47 9.39 2.25 -3.98
N PHE A 48 8.84 1.61 -5.01
CA PHE A 48 9.44 1.49 -6.34
C PHE A 48 9.25 2.69 -7.25
N THR A 49 8.30 3.57 -6.93
CA THR A 49 7.95 4.70 -7.80
C THR A 49 8.47 6.02 -7.24
N PHE A 50 7.72 6.68 -6.40
CA PHE A 50 7.99 8.08 -6.03
C PHE A 50 8.36 8.31 -4.56
N LEU A 51 8.52 7.25 -3.76
CA LEU A 51 8.84 7.39 -2.32
C LEU A 51 10.14 8.16 -2.09
N SER A 52 11.17 7.88 -2.89
CA SER A 52 12.49 8.50 -2.76
C SER A 52 12.43 10.02 -2.98
N GLU A 53 11.74 10.46 -4.04
CA GLU A 53 11.54 11.87 -4.35
C GLU A 53 10.70 12.57 -3.28
N MET A 54 9.62 11.91 -2.84
CA MET A 54 8.76 12.40 -1.78
C MET A 54 9.53 12.63 -0.48
N ILE A 55 10.34 11.66 -0.04
CA ILE A 55 11.15 11.77 1.17
C ILE A 55 12.26 12.81 1.02
N LYS A 56 12.94 12.86 -0.13
CA LYS A 56 13.94 13.89 -0.42
C LYS A 56 13.33 15.29 -0.27
N LYS A 57 12.19 15.53 -0.91
CA LYS A 57 11.51 16.83 -0.86
C LYS A 57 11.03 17.18 0.55
N PHE A 58 10.49 16.21 1.26
CA PHE A 58 10.09 16.38 2.65
C PHE A 58 11.28 16.78 3.54
N LYS A 59 12.43 16.13 3.37
CA LYS A 59 13.65 16.42 4.13
C LYS A 59 14.29 17.75 3.78
N GLU A 60 14.08 18.29 2.59
CA GLU A 60 14.48 19.67 2.24
C GLU A 60 13.70 20.70 3.09
N VAL A 61 12.41 20.44 3.36
CA VAL A 61 11.56 21.33 4.18
C VAL A 61 11.78 21.10 5.67
N PHE A 62 11.95 19.83 6.08
CA PHE A 62 12.10 19.40 7.47
C PHE A 62 13.36 18.57 7.68
N PRO A 63 14.57 19.16 7.64
CA PRO A 63 15.84 18.42 7.67
C PRO A 63 16.03 17.55 8.91
N LYS A 64 15.50 18.00 10.06
CA LYS A 64 15.62 17.33 11.36
C LYS A 64 14.47 16.38 11.67
N ALA A 65 13.42 16.28 10.81
CA ALA A 65 12.28 15.43 11.07
C ALA A 65 12.69 13.94 11.14
N ARG A 66 12.15 13.19 12.09
CA ARG A 66 12.22 11.74 12.12
C ARG A 66 11.07 11.17 11.29
N VAL A 67 11.40 10.27 10.37
CA VAL A 67 10.43 9.64 9.49
C VAL A 67 10.49 8.14 9.73
N SER A 68 9.38 7.54 10.15
CA SER A 68 9.20 6.09 10.28
C SER A 68 8.29 5.60 9.18
N MET A 69 8.76 4.64 8.40
CA MET A 69 8.07 4.12 7.22
C MET A 69 7.86 2.62 7.36
N TYR A 70 6.66 2.15 7.03
CA TYR A 70 6.30 0.73 7.14
C TYR A 70 5.73 0.25 5.82
N GLU A 71 6.28 -0.85 5.30
CA GLU A 71 5.81 -1.45 4.06
C GLU A 71 4.87 -2.62 4.37
N ALA A 72 3.62 -2.54 3.91
CA ALA A 72 2.61 -3.61 3.92
C ALA A 72 1.37 -3.19 3.13
N GLN A 73 0.36 -4.06 3.09
CA GLN A 73 -0.96 -3.72 2.55
C GLN A 73 -1.75 -2.82 3.52
N LEU A 74 -2.69 -2.01 2.99
CA LEU A 74 -3.47 -1.04 3.78
C LEU A 74 -4.20 -1.69 4.96
N SER A 75 -4.72 -2.90 4.80
CA SER A 75 -5.42 -3.64 5.86
C SER A 75 -4.60 -3.76 7.14
N SER A 76 -3.30 -4.00 7.01
CA SER A 76 -2.37 -4.12 8.14
C SER A 76 -2.19 -2.82 8.93
N PHE A 77 -2.44 -1.68 8.30
CA PHE A 77 -2.26 -0.35 8.92
C PHE A 77 -3.51 0.21 9.58
N LEU A 78 -4.71 -0.25 9.19
CA LEU A 78 -5.97 0.32 9.68
C LEU A 78 -6.09 0.37 11.21
N PRO A 79 -5.75 -0.68 11.96
CA PRO A 79 -5.78 -0.60 13.43
C PRO A 79 -4.86 0.50 13.97
N ALA A 80 -3.64 0.60 13.45
CA ALA A 80 -2.67 1.61 13.89
C ALA A 80 -3.08 3.04 13.54
N ILE A 81 -3.75 3.25 12.39
CA ILE A 81 -4.34 4.54 11.99
C ILE A 81 -5.49 4.91 12.92
N ARG A 82 -6.42 3.99 13.16
CA ARG A 82 -7.58 4.19 14.04
C ARG A 82 -7.18 4.53 15.45
N ASP A 83 -6.14 3.87 15.95
CA ASP A 83 -5.56 4.15 17.27
C ASP A 83 -4.63 5.37 17.25
N GLY A 84 -4.36 6.00 16.10
CA GLY A 84 -3.42 7.13 15.92
C GLY A 84 -1.96 6.78 16.20
N ARG A 85 -1.59 5.49 16.21
CA ARG A 85 -0.18 5.04 16.29
C ARG A 85 0.56 5.24 14.98
N LEU A 86 -0.17 5.35 13.88
CA LEU A 86 0.31 5.69 12.56
C LEU A 86 -0.40 6.97 12.10
N ASP A 87 0.33 7.92 11.54
CA ASP A 87 -0.22 9.21 11.15
C ASP A 87 -1.10 9.09 9.89
N PHE A 88 -0.68 8.31 8.91
CA PHE A 88 -1.45 7.99 7.71
C PHE A 88 -0.91 6.71 7.05
N ALA A 89 -1.62 6.18 6.07
CA ALA A 89 -1.08 5.19 5.14
C ALA A 89 -1.57 5.44 3.72
N ILE A 90 -0.80 4.96 2.74
CA ILE A 90 -1.19 4.87 1.35
C ILE A 90 -1.56 3.41 1.06
N GLY A 91 -2.60 3.19 0.27
CA GLY A 91 -2.96 1.84 -0.16
C GLY A 91 -4.12 1.82 -1.14
N THR A 92 -4.50 0.64 -1.57
CA THR A 92 -5.64 0.47 -2.48
C THR A 92 -6.95 0.55 -1.72
N LEU A 93 -7.89 1.29 -2.29
CA LEU A 93 -9.25 1.38 -1.78
C LEU A 93 -10.00 0.07 -2.03
N SER A 94 -10.84 -0.29 -1.09
CA SER A 94 -11.83 -1.34 -1.22
C SER A 94 -13.16 -0.84 -0.67
N ASP A 95 -13.97 -1.68 -0.13
CA ASP A 95 -15.29 -1.37 0.41
C ASP A 95 -15.30 -0.07 1.23
N GLU A 96 -16.08 0.93 0.79
CA GLU A 96 -16.22 2.24 1.43
C GLU A 96 -16.69 2.13 2.88
N MET A 97 -17.43 1.09 3.25
CA MET A 97 -17.92 0.88 4.62
C MET A 97 -16.80 0.70 5.64
N LEU A 98 -15.69 0.08 5.26
CA LEU A 98 -14.54 -0.14 6.15
C LEU A 98 -13.73 1.13 6.43
N LEU A 99 -13.95 2.20 5.66
CA LEU A 99 -13.19 3.44 5.71
C LEU A 99 -14.02 4.64 6.23
N GLN A 100 -15.25 4.43 6.70
CA GLN A 100 -16.15 5.51 7.13
C GLN A 100 -15.58 6.38 8.26
N ASP A 101 -14.74 5.81 9.13
CA ASP A 101 -14.06 6.47 10.23
C ASP A 101 -12.73 7.13 9.83
N LEU A 102 -12.36 7.06 8.55
CA LEU A 102 -11.12 7.59 8.00
C LEU A 102 -11.39 8.71 7.00
N HIS A 103 -10.46 9.67 6.96
CA HIS A 103 -10.31 10.55 5.81
C HIS A 103 -9.66 9.77 4.67
N VAL A 104 -10.14 9.99 3.46
CA VAL A 104 -9.65 9.34 2.24
C VAL A 104 -9.32 10.43 1.23
N GLU A 105 -8.06 10.52 0.83
CA GLU A 105 -7.58 11.40 -0.23
C GLU A 105 -7.16 10.54 -1.44
N PRO A 106 -7.92 10.55 -2.54
CA PRO A 106 -7.55 9.83 -3.75
C PRO A 106 -6.21 10.33 -4.31
N LEU A 107 -5.37 9.41 -4.77
CA LEU A 107 -4.06 9.73 -5.33
C LEU A 107 -3.99 9.40 -6.83
N PHE A 108 -4.12 8.13 -7.20
CA PHE A 108 -4.00 7.67 -8.58
C PHE A 108 -4.62 6.29 -8.77
N GLU A 109 -4.80 5.93 -10.04
CA GLU A 109 -5.13 4.57 -10.47
C GLU A 109 -3.89 3.88 -11.05
N SER A 110 -3.79 2.57 -10.88
CA SER A 110 -2.70 1.77 -11.42
C SER A 110 -3.24 0.56 -12.18
N GLU A 111 -2.68 0.34 -13.37
CA GLU A 111 -2.90 -0.87 -14.15
C GLU A 111 -2.09 -2.02 -13.55
N PHE A 112 -2.73 -3.15 -13.40
CA PHE A 112 -2.08 -4.38 -12.99
C PHE A 112 -1.95 -5.35 -14.16
N VAL A 113 -0.92 -6.15 -14.14
CA VAL A 113 -0.60 -7.10 -15.20
C VAL A 113 -0.22 -8.44 -14.63
N LEU A 114 -0.60 -9.49 -15.33
CA LEU A 114 -0.15 -10.85 -15.04
C LEU A 114 1.28 -11.02 -15.53
N VAL A 115 2.16 -11.47 -14.63
CA VAL A 115 3.58 -11.68 -14.96
C VAL A 115 4.04 -13.09 -14.65
N ALA A 116 4.97 -13.55 -15.46
CA ALA A 116 5.67 -14.82 -15.34
C ALA A 116 7.18 -14.63 -15.57
N SER A 117 7.97 -15.67 -15.30
CA SER A 117 9.38 -15.71 -15.68
C SER A 117 9.53 -15.65 -17.21
N LYS A 118 10.56 -14.95 -17.69
CA LYS A 118 10.92 -14.91 -19.11
C LYS A 118 11.29 -16.26 -19.70
N THR A 119 11.66 -17.21 -18.86
CA THR A 119 11.94 -18.59 -19.29
C THR A 119 10.68 -19.33 -19.73
N ARG A 120 9.50 -18.82 -19.36
CA ARG A 120 8.22 -19.39 -19.73
C ARG A 120 7.91 -19.09 -21.21
N THR A 121 7.52 -20.10 -21.95
CA THR A 121 7.07 -19.93 -23.33
C THR A 121 5.64 -19.38 -23.34
N CYS A 122 5.45 -18.20 -23.88
CA CYS A 122 4.13 -17.61 -24.12
C CYS A 122 3.77 -17.78 -25.60
N THR A 123 2.68 -18.47 -25.87
CA THR A 123 2.25 -18.78 -27.26
C THR A 123 1.16 -17.83 -27.79
N GLY A 124 0.81 -16.78 -27.06
CA GLY A 124 -0.20 -15.79 -27.45
C GLY A 124 -1.11 -15.38 -26.30
N PRO A 125 -2.22 -14.69 -26.60
CA PRO A 125 -3.21 -14.30 -25.61
C PRO A 125 -3.74 -15.53 -24.84
N THR A 126 -3.98 -15.34 -23.55
CA THR A 126 -4.46 -16.38 -22.63
C THR A 126 -5.66 -15.89 -21.86
N THR A 127 -6.46 -16.81 -21.32
CA THR A 127 -7.55 -16.49 -20.41
C THR A 127 -7.22 -16.96 -18.98
N LEU A 128 -7.76 -16.30 -17.96
CA LEU A 128 -7.60 -16.74 -16.58
C LEU A 128 -8.06 -18.19 -16.40
N ALA A 129 -9.17 -18.58 -17.06
CA ALA A 129 -9.70 -19.94 -17.02
C ALA A 129 -8.71 -21.00 -17.54
N SER A 130 -7.80 -20.65 -18.45
CA SER A 130 -6.77 -21.56 -18.95
C SER A 130 -5.61 -21.78 -17.97
N LEU A 131 -5.52 -20.95 -16.93
CA LEU A 131 -4.43 -20.92 -15.94
C LEU A 131 -4.80 -21.62 -14.60
N THR A 132 -5.86 -22.43 -14.60
CA THR A 132 -6.38 -23.11 -13.40
C THR A 132 -5.40 -24.10 -12.75
N HIS A 133 -4.45 -24.62 -13.52
CA HIS A 133 -3.45 -25.59 -13.05
C HIS A 133 -2.11 -24.95 -12.67
N GLU A 134 -2.00 -23.64 -12.81
CA GLU A 134 -0.77 -22.89 -12.55
C GLU A 134 -0.57 -22.65 -11.05
N GLN A 135 0.70 -22.42 -10.68
CA GLN A 135 1.06 -22.02 -9.32
C GLN A 135 0.97 -20.50 -9.20
N TRP A 136 0.33 -20.02 -8.15
CA TRP A 136 0.12 -18.59 -7.93
C TRP A 136 0.74 -18.12 -6.63
N VAL A 137 1.31 -16.91 -6.64
CA VAL A 137 1.78 -16.21 -5.44
C VAL A 137 1.24 -14.79 -5.40
N MET A 138 0.72 -14.34 -4.26
CA MET A 138 0.13 -13.01 -4.09
C MET A 138 0.35 -12.48 -2.68
N PRO A 139 0.22 -11.15 -2.47
CA PRO A 139 0.14 -10.58 -1.13
C PRO A 139 -1.05 -11.11 -0.36
N GLN A 140 -0.87 -11.27 0.95
CA GLN A 140 -1.96 -11.61 1.86
C GLN A 140 -2.76 -10.35 2.19
N THR A 141 -4.07 -10.36 1.87
CA THR A 141 -4.95 -9.25 2.20
C THR A 141 -6.41 -9.69 2.22
N ASP A 142 -7.19 -9.03 3.05
CA ASP A 142 -8.64 -9.20 3.16
C ASP A 142 -9.41 -8.01 2.59
N MET A 143 -8.71 -7.05 1.98
CA MET A 143 -9.30 -5.86 1.38
C MET A 143 -8.43 -5.30 0.23
N GLY A 144 -8.97 -4.30 -0.47
CA GLY A 144 -8.28 -3.62 -1.57
C GLY A 144 -8.19 -4.46 -2.83
N TYR A 145 -7.30 -4.05 -3.72
CA TYR A 145 -7.14 -4.62 -5.05
C TYR A 145 -7.01 -6.16 -5.06
N TYR A 146 -6.13 -6.71 -4.23
CA TYR A 146 -5.88 -8.16 -4.26
C TYR A 146 -7.05 -8.99 -3.76
N LYS A 147 -7.94 -8.43 -2.92
CA LYS A 147 -9.19 -9.11 -2.57
C LYS A 147 -10.12 -9.20 -3.78
N GLU A 148 -10.28 -8.10 -4.51
CA GLU A 148 -11.07 -8.07 -5.74
C GLU A 148 -10.48 -9.02 -6.80
N LEU A 149 -9.16 -9.02 -6.96
CA LEU A 149 -8.46 -9.94 -7.84
C LEU A 149 -8.70 -11.41 -7.45
N LEU A 150 -8.60 -11.76 -6.17
CA LEU A 150 -8.87 -13.13 -5.71
C LEU A 150 -10.31 -13.57 -6.06
N THR A 151 -11.29 -12.66 -5.95
CA THR A 151 -12.66 -12.94 -6.40
C THR A 151 -12.70 -13.20 -7.91
N THR A 152 -12.04 -12.36 -8.71
CA THR A 152 -11.95 -12.54 -10.17
C THR A 152 -11.30 -13.87 -10.54
N LEU A 153 -10.23 -14.27 -9.85
CA LEU A 153 -9.57 -15.56 -10.08
C LEU A 153 -10.49 -16.74 -9.71
N GLN A 154 -11.21 -16.63 -8.60
CA GLN A 154 -12.16 -17.66 -8.16
C GLN A 154 -13.32 -17.82 -9.13
N ASP A 155 -13.85 -16.71 -9.68
CA ASP A 155 -14.91 -16.74 -10.71
C ASP A 155 -14.43 -17.41 -12.00
N ASN A 156 -13.13 -17.39 -12.26
CA ASN A 156 -12.47 -18.10 -13.36
C ASN A 156 -11.96 -19.50 -12.99
N HIS A 157 -12.49 -20.11 -11.91
CA HIS A 157 -12.20 -21.46 -11.44
C HIS A 157 -10.75 -21.69 -10.98
N ILE A 158 -9.98 -20.66 -10.71
CA ILE A 158 -8.65 -20.78 -10.10
C ILE A 158 -8.83 -21.06 -8.60
N SER A 159 -8.22 -22.15 -8.11
CA SER A 159 -8.31 -22.52 -6.69
C SER A 159 -7.47 -21.56 -5.84
N ILE A 160 -8.15 -20.67 -5.10
CA ILE A 160 -7.49 -19.73 -4.21
C ILE A 160 -6.85 -20.38 -2.97
N GLU A 161 -7.26 -21.61 -2.63
CA GLU A 161 -6.70 -22.37 -1.50
C GLU A 161 -5.25 -22.80 -1.75
N ASN A 162 -4.83 -22.89 -3.02
CA ASN A 162 -3.49 -23.29 -3.43
C ASN A 162 -2.58 -22.08 -3.72
N ILE A 163 -3.07 -20.85 -3.53
CA ILE A 163 -2.27 -19.64 -3.73
C ILE A 163 -1.29 -19.47 -2.57
N VAL A 164 0.01 -19.36 -2.86
CA VAL A 164 1.01 -18.98 -1.88
C VAL A 164 0.84 -17.49 -1.54
N GLN A 165 0.67 -17.19 -0.27
CA GLN A 165 0.47 -15.82 0.20
C GLN A 165 1.69 -15.31 0.96
N THR A 166 2.19 -14.14 0.59
CA THR A 166 3.29 -13.45 1.26
C THR A 166 3.29 -11.95 0.94
N ASP A 167 3.55 -11.11 1.93
CA ASP A 167 3.71 -9.66 1.74
C ASP A 167 5.13 -9.28 1.29
N SER A 168 6.04 -10.24 1.25
CA SER A 168 7.42 -9.99 0.80
C SER A 168 7.51 -9.95 -0.72
N VAL A 169 7.65 -8.76 -1.26
CA VAL A 169 7.86 -8.56 -2.72
C VAL A 169 9.08 -9.33 -3.22
N VAL A 170 10.17 -9.36 -2.47
CA VAL A 170 11.37 -10.13 -2.82
C VAL A 170 11.06 -11.61 -2.94
N THR A 171 10.23 -12.15 -2.03
CA THR A 171 9.79 -13.56 -2.09
C THR A 171 8.89 -13.81 -3.29
N ILE A 172 7.93 -12.92 -3.58
CA ILE A 172 7.06 -13.02 -4.76
C ILE A 172 7.92 -13.09 -6.02
N TYR A 173 8.84 -12.15 -6.21
CA TYR A 173 9.72 -12.14 -7.38
C TYR A 173 10.57 -13.41 -7.49
N ASN A 174 11.11 -13.89 -6.37
CA ASN A 174 11.94 -15.09 -6.36
C ASN A 174 11.14 -16.35 -6.78
N LEU A 175 9.91 -16.49 -6.31
CA LEU A 175 9.01 -17.58 -6.71
C LEU A 175 8.66 -17.50 -8.20
N VAL A 176 8.39 -16.30 -8.71
CA VAL A 176 8.09 -16.13 -10.14
C VAL A 176 9.31 -16.45 -11.00
N LEU A 177 10.50 -15.98 -10.63
CA LEU A 177 11.70 -16.17 -11.45
C LEU A 177 12.27 -17.58 -11.41
N ASN A 178 12.21 -18.25 -10.26
CA ASN A 178 12.97 -19.47 -10.01
C ASN A 178 12.10 -20.70 -9.74
N ALA A 179 10.79 -20.54 -9.56
CA ALA A 179 9.87 -21.62 -9.24
C ALA A 179 8.61 -21.65 -10.12
N ASP A 180 8.61 -20.87 -11.22
CA ASP A 180 7.55 -20.83 -12.25
C ASP A 180 6.16 -20.44 -11.73
N TYR A 181 6.11 -19.60 -10.66
CA TYR A 181 4.88 -19.04 -10.17
C TYR A 181 4.37 -17.90 -11.05
N LEU A 182 3.06 -17.73 -11.10
CA LEU A 182 2.39 -16.55 -11.65
C LEU A 182 2.05 -15.55 -10.53
N THR A 183 2.07 -14.28 -10.88
CA THR A 183 1.58 -13.21 -9.99
C THR A 183 1.00 -12.06 -10.78
N VAL A 184 0.17 -11.26 -10.13
CA VAL A 184 -0.38 -10.02 -10.69
C VAL A 184 0.19 -8.85 -9.91
N ILE A 185 0.87 -7.95 -10.60
CA ILE A 185 1.54 -6.79 -10.00
C ILE A 185 1.22 -5.50 -10.75
N PRO A 186 1.36 -4.33 -10.12
CA PRO A 186 1.34 -3.06 -10.83
C PRO A 186 2.38 -3.05 -11.95
N ARG A 187 2.00 -2.62 -13.15
CA ARG A 187 2.89 -2.55 -14.32
C ARG A 187 4.19 -1.80 -14.02
N ASP A 188 4.12 -0.76 -13.22
CA ASP A 188 5.28 0.08 -12.86
C ASP A 188 6.32 -0.62 -11.98
N MET A 189 5.98 -1.77 -11.42
CA MET A 189 6.93 -2.57 -10.64
C MET A 189 7.83 -3.46 -11.50
N ILE A 190 7.54 -3.61 -12.80
CA ILE A 190 8.33 -4.47 -13.68
C ILE A 190 9.72 -3.87 -13.93
N ALA A 191 9.78 -2.58 -14.31
CA ALA A 191 11.03 -1.92 -14.69
C ALA A 191 12.09 -1.90 -13.58
N PRO A 192 11.77 -1.59 -12.31
CA PRO A 192 12.75 -1.57 -11.21
C PRO A 192 13.39 -2.93 -10.91
N PHE A 193 12.71 -4.04 -11.24
CA PHE A 193 13.21 -5.41 -10.99
C PHE A 193 13.95 -6.05 -12.17
N GLY A 194 14.12 -5.32 -13.27
CA GLY A 194 14.73 -5.84 -14.49
C GLY A 194 13.65 -6.38 -15.44
N SER A 195 13.21 -5.52 -16.34
CA SER A 195 12.22 -5.82 -17.38
C SER A 195 12.63 -6.96 -18.32
N ASP A 196 13.89 -7.39 -18.27
CA ASP A 196 14.44 -8.49 -19.05
C ASP A 196 14.27 -9.86 -18.38
N GLN A 197 13.81 -9.93 -17.13
CA GLN A 197 13.61 -11.18 -16.39
C GLN A 197 12.15 -11.67 -16.38
N PHE A 198 11.20 -10.78 -16.66
CA PHE A 198 9.77 -11.06 -16.65
C PHE A 198 9.15 -10.92 -18.03
N ILE A 199 8.09 -11.67 -18.25
CA ILE A 199 7.15 -11.42 -19.35
C ILE A 199 5.80 -11.03 -18.78
N VAL A 200 5.14 -10.08 -19.43
CA VAL A 200 3.72 -9.80 -19.21
C VAL A 200 2.94 -10.78 -20.07
N LEU A 201 2.13 -11.62 -19.43
CA LEU A 201 1.22 -12.51 -20.13
C LEU A 201 0.01 -11.68 -20.60
N PRO A 202 -0.29 -11.70 -21.90
CA PRO A 202 -1.47 -11.00 -22.42
C PRO A 202 -2.72 -11.77 -22.01
N VAL A 203 -3.48 -11.25 -21.04
CA VAL A 203 -4.74 -11.83 -20.55
C VAL A 203 -5.88 -11.12 -21.23
N GLU A 204 -6.85 -11.90 -21.78
CA GLU A 204 -8.06 -11.38 -22.42
C GLU A 204 -9.11 -10.91 -21.41
N ASP A 205 -9.06 -11.47 -20.19
CA ASP A 205 -9.95 -11.11 -19.10
C ASP A 205 -9.60 -9.73 -18.54
N GLU A 206 -10.60 -8.95 -18.16
CA GLU A 206 -10.41 -7.68 -17.49
C GLU A 206 -9.95 -7.89 -16.03
N LEU A 207 -8.79 -7.36 -15.70
CA LEU A 207 -8.33 -7.30 -14.31
C LEU A 207 -8.94 -6.08 -13.61
N PRO A 208 -9.21 -6.16 -12.29
CA PRO A 208 -9.70 -5.00 -11.53
C PRO A 208 -8.76 -3.79 -11.65
N VAL A 209 -9.30 -2.59 -11.51
CA VAL A 209 -8.50 -1.34 -11.47
C VAL A 209 -8.15 -1.01 -10.04
N ALA A 210 -6.86 -0.84 -9.77
CA ALA A 210 -6.39 -0.45 -8.45
C ALA A 210 -6.47 1.07 -8.25
N ARG A 211 -7.26 1.51 -7.27
CA ARG A 211 -7.39 2.92 -6.88
C ARG A 211 -6.62 3.16 -5.59
N TYR A 212 -5.56 3.95 -5.67
CA TYR A 212 -4.73 4.28 -4.52
C TYR A 212 -5.19 5.56 -3.84
N ALA A 213 -5.17 5.56 -2.52
CA ALA A 213 -5.47 6.73 -1.71
C ALA A 213 -4.55 6.82 -0.49
N ALA A 214 -4.37 8.03 0.03
CA ALA A 214 -3.88 8.24 1.37
C ALA A 214 -5.04 8.25 2.35
N VAL A 215 -4.90 7.57 3.48
CA VAL A 215 -5.93 7.47 4.50
C VAL A 215 -5.38 7.82 5.88
N TRP A 216 -6.18 8.54 6.70
CA TRP A 216 -5.85 8.87 8.09
C TRP A 216 -7.11 8.97 8.94
N SER A 217 -6.96 8.94 10.25
CA SER A 217 -8.10 8.93 11.17
C SER A 217 -8.88 10.24 11.14
N LYS A 218 -10.23 10.15 11.21
CA LYS A 218 -11.11 11.30 11.48
C LYS A 218 -11.11 11.69 12.95
N ASN A 219 -10.68 10.80 13.84
CA ASN A 219 -10.70 11.02 15.28
C ASN A 219 -9.51 11.86 15.77
N TYR A 220 -8.48 12.02 14.95
CA TYR A 220 -7.26 12.76 15.29
C TYR A 220 -6.94 13.78 14.23
N ARG A 221 -6.47 14.94 14.68
CA ARG A 221 -5.95 15.94 13.76
C ARG A 221 -4.66 15.43 13.12
N ILE A 222 -4.60 15.45 11.79
CA ILE A 222 -3.38 15.09 11.06
C ILE A 222 -2.25 16.08 11.42
N LYS A 223 -1.06 15.57 11.75
CA LYS A 223 0.11 16.40 12.03
C LYS A 223 0.53 17.17 10.77
N LYS A 224 1.07 18.37 10.96
CA LYS A 224 1.57 19.21 9.85
C LYS A 224 2.61 18.47 8.99
N SER A 225 3.51 17.71 9.59
CA SER A 225 4.49 16.87 8.88
C SER A 225 3.82 15.79 8.02
N ALA A 226 2.79 15.12 8.53
CA ALA A 226 2.03 14.11 7.81
C ALA A 226 1.21 14.73 6.68
N SER A 227 0.55 15.87 6.91
CA SER A 227 -0.19 16.61 5.88
C SER A 227 0.72 16.99 4.69
N VAL A 228 1.94 17.46 4.96
CA VAL A 228 2.91 17.77 3.90
C VAL A 228 3.30 16.53 3.11
N LEU A 229 3.50 15.36 3.75
CA LEU A 229 3.78 14.11 3.04
C LEU A 229 2.60 13.65 2.19
N VAL A 230 1.37 13.79 2.66
CA VAL A 230 0.16 13.48 1.87
C VAL A 230 0.07 14.37 0.62
N GLU A 231 0.32 15.68 0.77
CA GLU A 231 0.34 16.60 -0.38
C GLU A 231 1.46 16.27 -1.37
N LEU A 232 2.65 15.91 -0.88
CA LEU A 232 3.74 15.46 -1.74
C LEU A 232 3.38 14.14 -2.46
N ALA A 233 2.75 13.18 -1.77
CA ALA A 233 2.28 11.96 -2.40
C ALA A 233 1.29 12.25 -3.53
N LYS A 234 0.36 13.20 -3.32
CA LYS A 234 -0.60 13.64 -4.35
C LYS A 234 0.11 14.29 -5.54
N GLN A 235 1.06 15.18 -5.27
CA GLN A 235 1.84 15.85 -6.33
C GLN A 235 2.64 14.87 -7.17
N TYR A 236 3.39 13.96 -6.53
CA TYR A 236 4.25 13.00 -7.25
C TYR A 236 3.46 11.90 -7.95
N SER A 237 2.31 11.51 -7.42
CA SER A 237 1.41 10.58 -8.11
C SER A 237 0.88 11.15 -9.43
N SER A 238 0.49 12.43 -9.45
CA SER A 238 0.04 13.13 -10.67
C SER A 238 1.15 13.24 -11.72
N MET A 239 2.38 13.57 -11.30
CA MET A 239 3.55 13.65 -12.20
C MET A 239 3.93 12.30 -12.80
N ASN A 240 3.78 11.20 -12.06
CA ASN A 240 4.03 9.86 -12.58
C ASN A 240 3.01 9.44 -13.63
N ILE A 241 1.74 9.85 -13.50
CA ILE A 241 0.71 9.60 -14.52
C ILE A 241 1.06 10.32 -15.84
N GLU A 242 1.54 11.55 -15.78
CA GLU A 242 1.95 12.32 -16.98
C GLU A 242 3.15 11.70 -17.70
N ARG A 243 4.10 11.09 -16.97
CA ARG A 243 5.25 10.37 -17.56
C ARG A 243 4.88 9.05 -18.23
N ARG A 244 3.68 8.51 -17.98
CA ARG A 244 3.17 7.26 -18.55
C ARG A 244 2.44 7.46 -19.88
N ARG A 245 2.05 8.70 -20.22
CA ARG A 245 1.44 9.10 -21.50
C ARG A 245 2.51 9.52 -22.50
#